data_63467609bf4f292829fb50b587a489cc
#
_entry.id   63467609bf4f292829fb50b587a489cc
#
_cell.length_a   1.000
_cell.length_b   1.000
_cell.length_c   1.000
_cell.angle_alpha   90.00
_cell.angle_beta   90.00
_cell.angle_gamma   90.00
#
_symmetry.space_group_name_H-M   'P 1'
#
loop_
_entity.id
_entity.type
_entity.pdbx_description
1 polymer ?
#
loop_
_entity_poly.entity_id
_entity_poly.type
_entity_poly.pdbx_seq_one_letter_code
_entity_poly.pdbx_strand_id
1 'polypeptide(L)'
;MSKAVVFFADGTEECEALLVVDLLRRAKVEVIVASAMGRRELVSSHKIHLTADALAEEVDYSDVDMVVLPGGIPGTPTLAANKTVTETCAAFAKAGRKVAAICAAPSILASLGLLEGRNATAHAGFQDQLVGAIVHDEEVVVDGNITTSYGLGGAIPFALELVRQLAGQAEAERIRNAIAYRH
;
A
#
# COMPACT_ATOMS: atom_id res chain seq x y z
N MET A 1 11.56 10.88 12.23
CA MET A 1 11.25 10.93 10.78
C MET A 1 10.31 9.76 10.51
N SER A 2 9.19 9.98 9.83
CA SER A 2 8.25 8.88 9.57
C SER A 2 8.85 7.88 8.60
N LYS A 3 8.47 6.60 8.77
CA LYS A 3 9.00 5.48 8.00
C LYS A 3 7.88 4.58 7.47
N ALA A 4 7.98 4.20 6.21
CA ALA A 4 7.01 3.32 5.56
C ALA A 4 7.70 2.15 4.87
N VAL A 5 7.02 1.02 4.80
CA VAL A 5 7.42 -0.14 4.00
C VAL A 5 6.40 -0.35 2.90
N VAL A 6 6.85 -0.44 1.65
CA VAL A 6 6.03 -0.80 0.51
C VAL A 6 6.44 -2.20 0.06
N PHE A 7 5.52 -3.15 0.18
CA PHE A 7 5.78 -4.54 -0.21
C PHE A 7 5.70 -4.72 -1.72
N PHE A 8 6.60 -5.52 -2.25
CA PHE A 8 6.63 -5.89 -3.66
C PHE A 8 6.77 -7.40 -3.83
N ALA A 9 6.10 -7.92 -4.85
CA ALA A 9 6.31 -9.26 -5.37
C ALA A 9 6.41 -9.20 -6.90
N ASP A 10 6.83 -10.28 -7.53
CA ASP A 10 6.70 -10.38 -8.99
C ASP A 10 5.24 -10.24 -9.40
N GLY A 11 4.99 -9.45 -10.42
CA GLY A 11 3.64 -9.12 -10.87
C GLY A 11 2.92 -8.03 -10.08
N THR A 12 3.61 -7.33 -9.16
CA THR A 12 3.09 -6.08 -8.58
C THR A 12 2.87 -5.05 -9.68
N GLU A 13 1.76 -4.29 -9.59
CA GLU A 13 1.50 -3.17 -10.50
C GLU A 13 2.47 -2.03 -10.15
N GLU A 14 3.34 -1.73 -11.09
CA GLU A 14 4.48 -0.84 -10.88
C GLU A 14 4.08 0.61 -10.60
N CYS A 15 3.06 1.13 -11.29
CA CYS A 15 2.66 2.52 -11.12
C CYS A 15 1.99 2.74 -9.76
N GLU A 16 1.14 1.81 -9.30
CA GLU A 16 0.51 1.89 -7.98
C GLU A 16 1.56 1.89 -6.87
N ALA A 17 2.56 1.03 -6.99
CA ALA A 17 3.62 0.91 -6.00
C ALA A 17 4.60 2.08 -6.05
N LEU A 18 5.12 2.43 -7.23
CA LEU A 18 6.17 3.43 -7.38
C LEU A 18 5.65 4.86 -7.17
N LEU A 19 4.38 5.16 -7.46
CA LEU A 19 3.76 6.44 -7.10
C LEU A 19 3.78 6.65 -5.57
N VAL A 20 3.44 5.62 -4.80
CA VAL A 20 3.54 5.69 -3.33
C VAL A 20 4.97 5.93 -2.89
N VAL A 21 5.93 5.16 -3.43
CA VAL A 21 7.35 5.32 -3.10
C VAL A 21 7.85 6.73 -3.44
N ASP A 22 7.56 7.24 -4.65
CA ASP A 22 8.00 8.55 -5.10
C ASP A 22 7.44 9.68 -4.22
N LEU A 23 6.11 9.68 -4.00
CA LEU A 23 5.47 10.77 -3.25
C LEU A 23 5.87 10.79 -1.78
N LEU A 24 6.00 9.63 -1.15
CA LEU A 24 6.48 9.53 0.22
C LEU A 24 7.95 9.97 0.35
N ARG A 25 8.82 9.56 -0.58
CA ARG A 25 10.24 10.01 -0.59
C ARG A 25 10.35 11.52 -0.85
N ARG A 26 9.51 12.11 -1.71
CA ARG A 26 9.40 13.57 -1.88
C ARG A 26 9.00 14.29 -0.58
N ALA A 27 8.19 13.64 0.25
CA ALA A 27 7.79 14.11 1.59
C ALA A 27 8.86 13.87 2.67
N LYS A 28 10.05 13.40 2.28
CA LYS A 28 11.14 13.05 3.21
C LYS A 28 10.74 11.95 4.22
N VAL A 29 9.75 11.13 3.89
CA VAL A 29 9.47 9.89 4.61
C VAL A 29 10.52 8.87 4.21
N GLU A 30 11.09 8.18 5.17
CA GLU A 30 11.96 7.03 4.89
C GLU A 30 11.10 5.89 4.31
N VAL A 31 11.42 5.44 3.09
CA VAL A 31 10.65 4.38 2.42
C VAL A 31 11.57 3.21 2.08
N ILE A 32 11.21 2.05 2.58
CA ILE A 32 11.82 0.77 2.23
C ILE A 32 10.93 0.05 1.22
N VAL A 33 11.46 -0.25 0.05
CA VAL A 33 10.87 -1.19 -0.91
C VAL A 33 11.27 -2.59 -0.47
N ALA A 34 10.31 -3.39 0.01
CA ALA A 34 10.56 -4.70 0.59
C ALA A 34 10.05 -5.83 -0.32
N SER A 35 10.95 -6.68 -0.76
CA SER A 35 10.62 -7.85 -1.60
C SER A 35 10.05 -9.00 -0.76
N ALA A 36 8.91 -9.53 -1.18
CA ALA A 36 8.30 -10.74 -0.62
C ALA A 36 8.73 -12.03 -1.37
N MET A 37 9.78 -11.96 -2.20
CA MET A 37 10.19 -13.05 -3.10
C MET A 37 11.43 -13.84 -2.63
N GLY A 38 11.99 -13.54 -1.45
CA GLY A 38 13.26 -14.12 -1.00
C GLY A 38 14.47 -13.71 -1.85
N ARG A 39 14.31 -12.73 -2.75
CA ARG A 39 15.34 -12.09 -3.57
C ARG A 39 14.98 -10.64 -3.83
N ARG A 40 15.98 -9.79 -4.09
CA ARG A 40 15.75 -8.35 -4.30
C ARG A 40 15.36 -8.00 -5.74
N GLU A 41 15.76 -8.80 -6.72
CA GLU A 41 15.39 -8.62 -8.11
C GLU A 41 13.93 -8.99 -8.32
N LEU A 42 13.17 -8.08 -8.90
CA LEU A 42 11.72 -8.19 -9.11
C LEU A 42 11.35 -7.86 -10.55
N VAL A 43 10.27 -8.45 -11.00
CA VAL A 43 9.67 -8.17 -12.31
C VAL A 43 8.21 -7.79 -12.10
N SER A 44 7.86 -6.57 -12.45
CA SER A 44 6.49 -6.04 -12.29
C SER A 44 5.46 -6.70 -13.21
N SER A 45 4.20 -6.32 -13.08
CA SER A 45 3.11 -6.84 -13.92
C SER A 45 3.33 -6.59 -15.41
N HIS A 46 3.95 -5.46 -15.78
CA HIS A 46 4.25 -5.09 -17.17
C HIS A 46 5.74 -5.31 -17.53
N LYS A 47 6.41 -6.25 -16.84
CA LYS A 47 7.77 -6.71 -17.16
C LYS A 47 8.86 -5.65 -16.96
N ILE A 48 8.63 -4.70 -16.07
CA ILE A 48 9.65 -3.75 -15.66
C ILE A 48 10.50 -4.41 -14.58
N HIS A 49 11.81 -4.43 -14.79
CA HIS A 49 12.77 -4.92 -13.81
C HIS A 49 13.09 -3.84 -12.78
N LEU A 50 13.06 -4.22 -11.51
CA LEU A 50 13.41 -3.35 -10.41
C LEU A 50 14.15 -4.13 -9.32
N THR A 51 14.84 -3.43 -8.44
CA THR A 51 15.53 -4.03 -7.29
C THR A 51 14.98 -3.44 -6.01
N ALA A 52 14.56 -4.29 -5.10
CA ALA A 52 14.09 -3.90 -3.77
C ALA A 52 15.25 -3.46 -2.87
N ASP A 53 14.96 -2.58 -1.90
CA ASP A 53 15.94 -2.12 -0.91
C ASP A 53 16.30 -3.23 0.09
N ALA A 54 15.33 -4.10 0.44
CA ALA A 54 15.50 -5.20 1.39
C ALA A 54 14.59 -6.39 1.05
N LEU A 55 14.83 -7.54 1.67
CA LEU A 55 13.82 -8.60 1.74
C LEU A 55 12.82 -8.27 2.86
N ALA A 56 11.56 -8.67 2.71
CA ALA A 56 10.53 -8.40 3.71
C ALA A 56 10.91 -8.97 5.09
N GLU A 57 11.54 -10.13 5.13
CA GLU A 57 12.02 -10.79 6.34
C GLU A 57 13.27 -10.15 6.97
N GLU A 58 13.96 -9.27 6.27
CA GLU A 58 15.14 -8.54 6.76
C GLU A 58 14.79 -7.19 7.40
N VAL A 59 13.56 -6.69 7.19
CA VAL A 59 13.13 -5.38 7.69
C VAL A 59 12.89 -5.40 9.18
N ASP A 60 13.46 -4.43 9.90
CA ASP A 60 13.04 -4.16 11.29
C ASP A 60 11.77 -3.29 11.26
N TYR A 61 10.65 -3.90 11.65
CA TYR A 61 9.35 -3.23 11.67
C TYR A 61 9.09 -2.43 12.95
N SER A 62 10.01 -2.41 13.91
CA SER A 62 9.78 -1.80 15.23
C SER A 62 9.54 -0.27 15.13
N ASP A 63 10.24 0.41 14.24
CA ASP A 63 10.18 1.86 14.00
C ASP A 63 9.40 2.28 12.74
N VAL A 64 8.73 1.32 12.06
CA VAL A 64 7.92 1.59 10.85
C VAL A 64 6.53 2.09 11.25
N ASP A 65 6.07 3.20 10.67
CA ASP A 65 4.76 3.81 10.97
C ASP A 65 3.64 3.26 10.07
N MET A 66 3.98 2.85 8.85
CA MET A 66 3.01 2.42 7.84
C MET A 66 3.54 1.27 6.98
N VAL A 67 2.67 0.32 6.66
CA VAL A 67 2.91 -0.70 5.62
C VAL A 67 1.92 -0.54 4.49
N VAL A 68 2.36 -0.75 3.25
CA VAL A 68 1.58 -0.53 2.03
C VAL A 68 1.63 -1.77 1.14
N LEU A 69 0.44 -2.19 0.70
CA LEU A 69 0.22 -3.31 -0.22
C LEU A 69 -0.25 -2.76 -1.58
N PRO A 70 0.60 -2.73 -2.61
CA PRO A 70 0.17 -2.43 -3.99
C PRO A 70 -0.60 -3.60 -4.58
N GLY A 71 -1.34 -3.33 -5.65
CA GLY A 71 -2.05 -4.34 -6.41
C GLY A 71 -1.19 -5.01 -7.48
N GLY A 72 -1.87 -5.46 -8.52
CA GLY A 72 -1.28 -6.22 -9.63
C GLY A 72 -1.44 -7.73 -9.47
N ILE A 73 -1.57 -8.40 -10.61
CA ILE A 73 -1.66 -9.86 -10.68
C ILE A 73 -0.47 -10.37 -11.51
N PRO A 74 0.28 -11.38 -11.02
CA PRO A 74 0.06 -12.21 -9.83
C PRO A 74 0.65 -11.66 -8.51
N GLY A 75 1.06 -10.40 -8.44
CA GLY A 75 1.68 -9.81 -7.25
C GLY A 75 0.82 -9.94 -5.99
N THR A 76 -0.47 -9.59 -6.06
CA THR A 76 -1.40 -9.65 -4.92
C THR A 76 -1.51 -11.03 -4.30
N PRO A 77 -1.80 -12.13 -5.04
CA PRO A 77 -1.82 -13.46 -4.44
C PRO A 77 -0.47 -13.90 -3.88
N THR A 78 0.64 -13.46 -4.45
CA THR A 78 1.98 -13.73 -3.93
C THR A 78 2.22 -13.04 -2.59
N LEU A 79 1.81 -11.75 -2.46
CA LEU A 79 1.85 -11.03 -1.19
C LEU A 79 0.94 -11.69 -0.14
N ALA A 80 -0.25 -12.13 -0.54
CA ALA A 80 -1.20 -12.83 0.34
C ALA A 80 -0.64 -14.16 0.88
N ALA A 81 0.19 -14.86 0.11
CA ALA A 81 0.81 -16.12 0.51
C ALA A 81 2.06 -15.94 1.38
N ASN A 82 2.65 -14.73 1.44
CA ASN A 82 3.84 -14.46 2.22
C ASN A 82 3.49 -14.17 3.69
N LYS A 83 3.96 -15.03 4.60
CA LYS A 83 3.66 -14.92 6.04
C LYS A 83 4.17 -13.63 6.66
N THR A 84 5.38 -13.19 6.32
CA THR A 84 5.94 -11.95 6.85
C THR A 84 5.04 -10.76 6.50
N VAL A 85 4.53 -10.70 5.26
CA VAL A 85 3.62 -9.64 4.82
C VAL A 85 2.30 -9.68 5.60
N THR A 86 1.65 -10.84 5.66
CA THR A 86 0.32 -10.98 6.28
C THR A 86 0.35 -10.79 7.80
N GLU A 87 1.36 -11.36 8.48
CA GLU A 87 1.56 -11.20 9.92
C GLU A 87 1.90 -9.75 10.29
N THR A 88 2.71 -9.07 9.47
CA THR A 88 3.02 -7.65 9.67
C THR A 88 1.77 -6.78 9.51
N CYS A 89 0.97 -6.98 8.47
CA CYS A 89 -0.29 -6.25 8.29
C CYS A 89 -1.24 -6.44 9.47
N ALA A 90 -1.41 -7.69 9.94
CA ALA A 90 -2.25 -8.00 11.07
C ALA A 90 -1.74 -7.36 12.38
N ALA A 91 -0.43 -7.42 12.63
CA ALA A 91 0.20 -6.81 13.80
C ALA A 91 0.06 -5.28 13.79
N PHE A 92 0.28 -4.64 12.64
CA PHE A 92 0.12 -3.19 12.47
C PHE A 92 -1.32 -2.75 12.72
N ALA A 93 -2.28 -3.40 12.07
CA ALA A 93 -3.68 -3.08 12.24
C ALA A 93 -4.11 -3.20 13.70
N LYS A 94 -3.72 -4.27 14.39
CA LYS A 94 -4.02 -4.51 15.80
C LYS A 94 -3.37 -3.48 16.74
N ALA A 95 -2.17 -3.05 16.42
CA ALA A 95 -1.43 -2.04 17.19
C ALA A 95 -1.89 -0.59 16.92
N GLY A 96 -2.88 -0.37 16.04
CA GLY A 96 -3.30 0.97 15.61
C GLY A 96 -2.30 1.66 14.68
N ARG A 97 -1.28 0.94 14.19
CA ARG A 97 -0.33 1.43 13.18
C ARG A 97 -0.97 1.37 11.80
N LYS A 98 -0.49 2.18 10.87
CA LYS A 98 -1.14 2.38 9.57
C LYS A 98 -0.91 1.20 8.62
N VAL A 99 -2.00 0.79 7.97
CA VAL A 99 -1.98 -0.22 6.90
C VAL A 99 -2.71 0.36 5.70
N ALA A 100 -2.08 0.33 4.53
CA ALA A 100 -2.65 0.83 3.31
C ALA A 100 -2.63 -0.23 2.20
N ALA A 101 -3.67 -0.26 1.36
CA ALA A 101 -3.78 -1.23 0.26
C ALA A 101 -4.53 -0.61 -0.93
N ILE A 102 -4.11 -0.95 -2.15
CA ILE A 102 -4.71 -0.41 -3.37
C ILE A 102 -5.06 -1.51 -4.36
N CYS A 103 -6.08 -1.28 -5.19
CA CYS A 103 -6.48 -2.12 -6.33
C CYS A 103 -6.99 -3.50 -5.88
N ALA A 104 -6.27 -4.57 -6.17
CA ALA A 104 -6.60 -5.92 -5.72
C ALA A 104 -6.20 -6.17 -4.25
N ALA A 105 -5.22 -5.45 -3.73
CA ALA A 105 -4.60 -5.73 -2.43
C ALA A 105 -5.52 -5.55 -1.19
N PRO A 106 -6.58 -4.72 -1.19
CA PRO A 106 -7.53 -4.71 -0.09
C PRO A 106 -8.17 -6.08 0.19
N SER A 107 -8.23 -6.98 -0.80
CA SER A 107 -8.68 -8.37 -0.61
C SER A 107 -7.80 -9.15 0.38
N ILE A 108 -6.51 -8.82 0.46
CA ILE A 108 -5.59 -9.41 1.46
C ILE A 108 -6.05 -9.00 2.87
N LEU A 109 -6.35 -7.71 3.07
CA LEU A 109 -6.80 -7.21 4.37
C LEU A 109 -8.14 -7.82 4.77
N ALA A 110 -9.06 -8.00 3.82
CA ALA A 110 -10.33 -8.67 4.04
C ALA A 110 -10.12 -10.14 4.46
N SER A 111 -9.24 -10.87 3.77
CA SER A 111 -8.94 -12.28 4.10
C SER A 111 -8.34 -12.47 5.49
N LEU A 112 -7.70 -11.43 6.03
CA LEU A 112 -7.17 -11.38 7.39
C LEU A 112 -8.21 -10.92 8.44
N GLY A 113 -9.46 -10.66 8.02
CA GLY A 113 -10.52 -10.13 8.90
C GLY A 113 -10.32 -8.68 9.32
N LEU A 114 -9.39 -7.95 8.71
CA LEU A 114 -9.05 -6.59 9.11
C LEU A 114 -10.06 -5.54 8.62
N LEU A 115 -10.93 -5.91 7.68
CA LEU A 115 -11.96 -5.03 7.12
C LEU A 115 -13.36 -5.30 7.68
N GLU A 116 -13.52 -6.21 8.65
CA GLU A 116 -14.82 -6.52 9.24
C GLU A 116 -15.48 -5.28 9.84
N GLY A 117 -16.67 -4.91 9.32
CA GLY A 117 -17.43 -3.74 9.72
C GLY A 117 -16.81 -2.39 9.35
N ARG A 118 -15.71 -2.36 8.58
CA ARG A 118 -15.01 -1.13 8.17
C ARG A 118 -15.40 -0.69 6.77
N ASN A 119 -15.32 0.61 6.54
CA ASN A 119 -15.43 1.20 5.22
C ASN A 119 -14.15 0.89 4.43
N ALA A 120 -14.31 0.43 3.19
CA ALA A 120 -13.18 0.11 2.31
C ALA A 120 -13.58 0.24 0.83
N THR A 121 -12.58 0.37 -0.03
CA THR A 121 -12.72 0.27 -1.48
C THR A 121 -11.65 -0.64 -2.07
N ALA A 122 -11.90 -1.16 -3.26
CA ALA A 122 -10.95 -1.93 -4.05
C ALA A 122 -11.29 -1.78 -5.54
N HIS A 123 -10.41 -2.28 -6.41
CA HIS A 123 -10.74 -2.42 -7.83
C HIS A 123 -12.04 -3.21 -8.02
N ALA A 124 -12.90 -2.77 -8.93
CA ALA A 124 -14.23 -3.34 -9.14
C ALA A 124 -14.22 -4.89 -9.26
N GLY A 125 -13.21 -5.46 -9.90
CA GLY A 125 -13.05 -6.91 -10.02
C GLY A 125 -12.66 -7.64 -8.73
N PHE A 126 -12.46 -6.92 -7.62
CA PHE A 126 -12.05 -7.47 -6.31
C PHE A 126 -12.97 -7.05 -5.17
N GLN A 127 -13.98 -6.21 -5.42
CA GLN A 127 -14.92 -5.74 -4.40
C GLN A 127 -15.68 -6.90 -3.73
N ASP A 128 -16.05 -7.92 -4.50
CA ASP A 128 -16.72 -9.13 -3.98
C ASP A 128 -15.85 -9.92 -2.97
N GLN A 129 -14.54 -9.69 -2.98
CA GLN A 129 -13.60 -10.32 -2.04
C GLN A 129 -13.44 -9.54 -0.74
N LEU A 130 -14.02 -8.34 -0.62
CA LEU A 130 -13.99 -7.55 0.61
C LEU A 130 -15.05 -8.03 1.62
N VAL A 131 -15.02 -9.31 1.94
CA VAL A 131 -15.98 -9.93 2.85
C VAL A 131 -15.94 -9.24 4.21
N GLY A 132 -17.12 -8.85 4.70
CA GLY A 132 -17.28 -8.16 5.99
C GLY A 132 -17.11 -6.64 5.93
N ALA A 133 -16.58 -6.08 4.84
CA ALA A 133 -16.42 -4.64 4.67
C ALA A 133 -17.71 -3.94 4.21
N ILE A 134 -17.83 -2.66 4.53
CA ILE A 134 -18.79 -1.72 3.92
C ILE A 134 -18.08 -1.13 2.68
N VAL A 135 -18.43 -1.66 1.51
CA VAL A 135 -17.73 -1.33 0.26
C VAL A 135 -18.22 0.00 -0.31
N HIS A 136 -17.27 0.85 -0.68
CA HIS A 136 -17.49 2.15 -1.30
C HIS A 136 -16.88 2.21 -2.70
N ASP A 137 -17.43 3.06 -3.56
CA ASP A 137 -16.92 3.35 -4.90
C ASP A 137 -16.17 4.69 -4.93
N GLU A 138 -15.34 4.93 -3.93
CA GLU A 138 -14.53 6.13 -3.78
C GLU A 138 -13.08 5.87 -4.12
N GLU A 139 -12.38 6.91 -4.62
CA GLU A 139 -10.96 6.79 -4.99
C GLU A 139 -10.07 6.35 -3.82
N VAL A 140 -10.35 6.89 -2.63
CA VAL A 140 -9.62 6.60 -1.41
C VAL A 140 -10.59 6.56 -0.24
N VAL A 141 -10.55 5.49 0.53
CA VAL A 141 -11.33 5.32 1.76
C VAL A 141 -10.39 5.17 2.93
N VAL A 142 -10.58 5.99 3.96
CA VAL A 142 -9.83 5.93 5.22
C VAL A 142 -10.79 5.53 6.34
N ASP A 143 -10.50 4.44 7.01
CA ASP A 143 -11.25 3.99 8.19
C ASP A 143 -10.27 3.68 9.32
N GLY A 144 -10.18 4.59 10.29
CA GLY A 144 -9.24 4.49 11.38
C GLY A 144 -7.79 4.47 10.89
N ASN A 145 -7.11 3.35 11.10
CA ASN A 145 -5.72 3.16 10.70
C ASN A 145 -5.57 2.37 9.38
N ILE A 146 -6.67 2.10 8.68
CA ILE A 146 -6.64 1.42 7.38
C ILE A 146 -7.03 2.40 6.28
N THR A 147 -6.25 2.41 5.19
CA THR A 147 -6.49 3.22 4.00
C THR A 147 -6.55 2.30 2.79
N THR A 148 -7.62 2.39 2.00
CA THR A 148 -7.79 1.61 0.77
C THR A 148 -8.05 2.49 -0.43
N SER A 149 -7.69 2.01 -1.64
CA SER A 149 -7.96 2.71 -2.91
C SER A 149 -8.34 1.72 -4.01
N TYR A 150 -9.12 2.20 -4.98
CA TYR A 150 -9.73 1.33 -6.00
C TYR A 150 -8.78 0.91 -7.13
N GLY A 151 -7.63 1.53 -7.31
CA GLY A 151 -6.66 1.11 -8.32
C GLY A 151 -5.86 2.24 -8.94
N LEU A 152 -5.20 1.97 -10.06
CA LEU A 152 -4.26 2.87 -10.72
C LEU A 152 -4.80 4.29 -10.93
N GLY A 153 -6.07 4.45 -11.33
CA GLY A 153 -6.69 5.76 -11.48
C GLY A 153 -6.73 6.60 -10.20
N GLY A 154 -6.76 5.94 -9.03
CA GLY A 154 -6.73 6.56 -7.70
C GLY A 154 -5.33 6.57 -7.06
N ALA A 155 -4.27 6.16 -7.76
CA ALA A 155 -2.96 5.99 -7.14
C ALA A 155 -2.32 7.32 -6.67
N ILE A 156 -2.53 8.42 -7.40
CA ILE A 156 -2.05 9.75 -6.96
C ILE A 156 -2.78 10.23 -5.72
N PRO A 157 -4.14 10.32 -5.69
CA PRO A 157 -4.84 10.71 -4.46
C PRO A 157 -4.56 9.76 -3.29
N PHE A 158 -4.43 8.45 -3.54
CA PHE A 158 -4.01 7.49 -2.51
C PHE A 158 -2.63 7.84 -1.93
N ALA A 159 -1.62 8.01 -2.77
CA ALA A 159 -0.28 8.35 -2.31
C ALA A 159 -0.22 9.70 -1.59
N LEU A 160 -0.97 10.72 -2.04
CA LEU A 160 -1.09 12.02 -1.37
C LEU A 160 -1.77 11.88 0.01
N GLU A 161 -2.78 11.02 0.13
CA GLU A 161 -3.40 10.72 1.43
C GLU A 161 -2.39 10.08 2.40
N LEU A 162 -1.54 9.13 1.91
CA LEU A 162 -0.50 8.54 2.75
C LEU A 162 0.55 9.58 3.18
N VAL A 163 0.91 10.52 2.28
CA VAL A 163 1.76 11.67 2.64
C VAL A 163 1.10 12.51 3.73
N ARG A 164 -0.20 12.83 3.59
CA ARG A 164 -0.95 13.58 4.60
C ARG A 164 -0.90 12.91 5.97
N GLN A 165 -1.02 11.60 6.00
CA GLN A 165 -1.01 10.82 7.24
C GLN A 165 0.37 10.74 7.91
N LEU A 166 1.46 10.78 7.15
CA LEU A 166 2.83 10.60 7.65
C LEU A 166 3.59 11.92 7.82
N ALA A 167 3.28 12.93 7.01
CA ALA A 167 4.01 14.19 6.95
C ALA A 167 3.11 15.44 7.13
N GLY A 168 1.80 15.26 7.20
CA GLY A 168 0.82 16.33 7.44
C GLY A 168 0.26 16.97 6.18
N GLN A 169 -0.85 17.71 6.35
CA GLN A 169 -1.63 18.32 5.27
C GLN A 169 -0.79 19.29 4.41
N ALA A 170 -0.02 20.15 5.04
CA ALA A 170 0.78 21.15 4.31
C ALA A 170 1.81 20.51 3.38
N GLU A 171 2.40 19.37 3.77
CA GLU A 171 3.36 18.65 2.96
C GLU A 171 2.66 17.93 1.79
N ALA A 172 1.47 17.34 2.01
CA ALA A 172 0.67 16.75 0.95
C ALA A 172 0.29 17.80 -0.11
N GLU A 173 -0.13 19.00 0.30
CA GLU A 173 -0.42 20.10 -0.62
C GLU A 173 0.80 20.59 -1.38
N ARG A 174 1.95 20.71 -0.70
CA ARG A 174 3.22 21.06 -1.36
C ARG A 174 3.58 20.06 -2.47
N ILE A 175 3.45 18.77 -2.18
CA ILE A 175 3.74 17.71 -3.15
C ILE A 175 2.71 17.71 -4.27
N ARG A 176 1.41 17.81 -3.97
CA ARG A 176 0.34 17.94 -4.96
C ARG A 176 0.64 19.02 -6.00
N ASN A 177 1.06 20.20 -5.53
CA ASN A 177 1.44 21.30 -6.41
C ASN A 177 2.71 20.99 -7.21
N ALA A 178 3.73 20.40 -6.56
CA ALA A 178 5.00 20.07 -7.19
C ALA A 178 4.88 19.05 -8.33
N ILE A 179 3.93 18.10 -8.21
CA ILE A 179 3.64 17.11 -9.28
C ILE A 179 2.58 17.61 -10.29
N ALA A 180 2.12 18.85 -10.15
CA ALA A 180 1.09 19.47 -11.00
C ALA A 180 -0.25 18.71 -11.01
N TYR A 181 -0.60 18.01 -9.92
CA TYR A 181 -1.90 17.36 -9.80
C TYR A 181 -3.00 18.37 -9.47
N ARG A 182 -4.05 18.44 -10.33
CA ARG A 182 -5.05 19.53 -10.32
C ARG A 182 -6.48 19.07 -10.00
N HIS A 183 -6.66 17.84 -9.51
CA HIS A 183 -7.99 17.28 -9.17
C HIS A 183 -8.23 17.23 -7.68
#